data_bd1e321b7cf86f6910323253a7bc91f5
#
_entry.id   bd1e321b7cf86f6910323253a7bc91f5
#
_cell.length_a   1.000
_cell.length_b   1.000
_cell.length_c   1.000
_cell.angle_alpha   90.00
_cell.angle_beta   90.00
_cell.angle_gamma   90.00
#
_symmetry.space_group_name_H-M   'P 1'
#
loop_
_entity.id
_entity.type
_entity.pdbx_description
1 polymer ?
#
loop_
_entity_poly.entity_id
_entity_poly.type
_entity_poly.pdbx_seq_one_letter_code
_entity_poly.pdbx_strand_id
1 'polypeptide(L)'
;GGDLSKGEGAAYLALPKRTNPLAQAHGAALAENHQAPDARIQAVLAWYFDDFTYTLNPGASEGDSIDHFLFETRRGFCEHFAASFTWIMRAAGIPARVVLIHSFPPEVTSASRR
;
A
#
# COMPACT_ATOMS: atom_id res chain seq x y z
N GLY A 1 10.47 -6.26 21.80
CA GLY A 1 9.18 -6.75 21.67
C GLY A 1 8.77 -6.33 20.30
N GLY A 2 7.63 -6.00 20.09
CA GLY A 2 7.33 -5.44 18.82
C GLY A 2 8.25 -4.29 18.45
N ASP A 3 9.13 -3.99 19.35
CA ASP A 3 10.02 -2.86 19.13
C ASP A 3 11.06 -3.21 18.12
N LEU A 4 11.03 -2.50 17.03
CA LEU A 4 12.09 -2.59 16.04
C LEU A 4 13.25 -1.77 16.53
N SER A 5 14.46 -2.22 16.23
CA SER A 5 15.61 -1.38 16.45
C SER A 5 15.43 -0.14 15.58
N LYS A 6 16.14 0.92 15.92
CA LYS A 6 16.03 2.14 15.12
C LYS A 6 16.36 1.89 13.66
N GLY A 7 17.35 1.03 13.40
CA GLY A 7 17.72 0.70 12.04
C GLY A 7 16.62 -0.05 11.31
N GLU A 8 15.99 -1.01 12.00
CA GLU A 8 14.92 -1.78 11.39
C GLU A 8 13.70 -0.91 11.14
N GLY A 9 13.34 -0.09 12.12
CA GLY A 9 12.20 0.80 11.95
C GLY A 9 12.42 1.78 10.83
N ALA A 10 13.63 2.34 10.75
CA ALA A 10 13.94 3.27 9.67
C ALA A 10 13.86 2.60 8.31
N ALA A 11 14.33 1.34 8.22
CA ALA A 11 14.27 0.61 6.95
C ALA A 11 12.84 0.39 6.50
N TYR A 12 11.93 0.13 7.42
CA TYR A 12 10.54 -0.10 7.08
C TYR A 12 9.76 1.19 6.85
N LEU A 13 10.38 2.32 7.10
CA LEU A 13 9.79 3.62 6.80
C LEU A 13 10.40 4.26 5.56
N ALA A 14 11.56 3.77 5.14
CA ALA A 14 12.31 4.43 4.08
C ALA A 14 11.63 4.31 2.73
N LEU A 15 11.68 5.37 1.96
CA LEU A 15 11.19 5.42 0.60
C LEU A 15 12.26 6.06 -0.28
N PRO A 16 12.45 5.57 -1.51
CA PRO A 16 13.36 6.21 -2.43
C PRO A 16 12.90 7.63 -2.74
N LYS A 17 13.83 8.55 -2.72
CA LYS A 17 13.49 9.95 -2.99
C LYS A 17 13.08 10.11 -4.45
N ARG A 18 12.14 10.98 -4.68
CA ARG A 18 11.71 11.36 -6.03
C ARG A 18 11.06 10.24 -6.84
N THR A 19 10.65 9.17 -6.14
CA THR A 19 9.86 8.13 -6.78
C THR A 19 8.47 8.17 -6.20
N ASN A 20 7.49 7.94 -7.07
CA ASN A 20 6.09 7.93 -6.69
C ASN A 20 5.73 9.11 -5.77
N PRO A 21 6.02 10.36 -6.22
CA PRO A 21 5.83 11.52 -5.37
C PRO A 21 4.39 11.75 -4.94
N LEU A 22 3.44 11.36 -5.77
CA LEU A 22 2.03 11.55 -5.41
C LEU A 22 1.63 10.60 -4.29
N ALA A 23 2.12 9.36 -4.33
CA ALA A 23 1.86 8.41 -3.25
C ALA A 23 2.48 8.90 -1.95
N GLN A 24 3.68 9.46 -2.02
CA GLN A 24 4.33 10.00 -0.82
C GLN A 24 3.55 11.17 -0.26
N ALA A 25 3.09 12.06 -1.11
CA ALA A 25 2.29 13.20 -0.67
C ALA A 25 0.97 12.75 -0.07
N HIS A 26 0.37 11.72 -0.64
CA HIS A 26 -0.88 11.18 -0.11
C HIS A 26 -0.68 10.62 1.30
N GLY A 27 0.41 9.88 1.51
CA GLY A 27 0.72 9.35 2.84
C GLY A 27 0.97 10.45 3.85
N ALA A 28 1.69 11.49 3.45
CA ALA A 28 1.93 12.63 4.34
C ALA A 28 0.62 13.32 4.73
N ALA A 29 -0.29 13.47 3.78
CA ALA A 29 -1.59 14.08 4.05
C ALA A 29 -2.41 13.22 5.01
N LEU A 30 -2.33 11.90 4.88
CA LEU A 30 -3.01 11.00 5.81
C LEU A 30 -2.49 11.20 7.23
N ALA A 31 -1.17 11.38 7.36
CA ALA A 31 -0.58 11.59 8.69
C ALA A 31 -1.05 12.89 9.31
N GLU A 32 -1.26 13.91 8.49
CA GLU A 32 -1.77 15.18 8.98
C GLU A 32 -3.23 15.12 9.36
N ASN A 33 -4.02 14.36 8.60
CA ASN A 33 -5.46 14.33 8.80
C ASN A 33 -5.91 13.30 9.83
N HIS A 34 -5.06 12.31 10.12
CA HIS A 34 -5.40 11.22 11.05
C HIS A 34 -4.22 10.97 11.97
N GLN A 35 -4.39 11.27 13.25
CA GLN A 35 -3.31 11.07 14.20
C GLN A 35 -3.11 9.60 14.55
N ALA A 36 -4.18 8.84 14.62
CA ALA A 36 -4.09 7.44 14.98
C ALA A 36 -3.66 6.60 13.77
N PRO A 37 -2.69 5.68 13.94
CA PRO A 37 -2.30 4.81 12.83
C PRO A 37 -3.46 4.01 12.25
N ASP A 38 -4.35 3.54 13.11
CA ASP A 38 -5.51 2.77 12.65
C ASP A 38 -6.37 3.57 11.68
N ALA A 39 -6.54 4.85 11.94
CA ALA A 39 -7.36 5.69 11.08
C ALA A 39 -6.72 5.85 9.71
N ARG A 40 -5.38 5.94 9.67
CA ARG A 40 -4.66 6.03 8.39
C ARG A 40 -4.84 4.75 7.58
N ILE A 41 -4.74 3.61 8.24
CA ILE A 41 -4.92 2.32 7.58
C ILE A 41 -6.34 2.20 7.04
N GLN A 42 -7.32 2.51 7.87
CA GLN A 42 -8.72 2.40 7.46
C GLN A 42 -9.05 3.32 6.30
N ALA A 43 -8.47 4.52 6.28
CA ALA A 43 -8.71 5.46 5.20
C ALA A 43 -8.24 4.89 3.86
N VAL A 44 -7.08 4.25 3.83
CA VAL A 44 -6.57 3.69 2.60
C VAL A 44 -7.39 2.49 2.16
N LEU A 45 -7.77 1.63 3.11
CA LEU A 45 -8.56 0.46 2.78
C LEU A 45 -9.94 0.85 2.23
N ALA A 46 -10.55 1.87 2.82
CA ALA A 46 -11.83 2.36 2.32
C ALA A 46 -11.68 2.93 0.92
N TRP A 47 -10.60 3.65 0.66
CA TRP A 47 -10.33 4.20 -0.66
C TRP A 47 -10.20 3.09 -1.70
N TYR A 48 -9.42 2.06 -1.37
CA TYR A 48 -9.28 0.92 -2.27
C TYR A 48 -10.62 0.26 -2.55
N PHE A 49 -11.40 0.05 -1.50
CA PHE A 49 -12.69 -0.63 -1.64
C PHE A 49 -13.64 0.17 -2.51
N ASP A 50 -13.65 1.48 -2.34
CA ASP A 50 -14.61 2.33 -3.04
C ASP A 50 -14.22 2.63 -4.48
N ASP A 51 -12.93 2.80 -4.75
CA ASP A 51 -12.51 3.40 -6.01
C ASP A 51 -11.65 2.50 -6.90
N PHE A 52 -11.22 1.34 -6.40
CA PHE A 52 -10.27 0.50 -7.14
C PHE A 52 -10.93 -0.78 -7.62
N THR A 53 -10.39 -1.34 -8.69
CA THR A 53 -10.88 -2.58 -9.26
C THR A 53 -9.76 -3.62 -9.25
N TYR A 54 -10.05 -4.81 -8.73
CA TYR A 54 -9.12 -5.92 -8.79
C TYR A 54 -9.21 -6.57 -10.17
N THR A 55 -8.06 -6.71 -10.82
CA THR A 55 -8.01 -7.35 -12.13
C THR A 55 -6.61 -7.91 -12.37
N LEU A 56 -6.55 -9.05 -13.04
CA LEU A 56 -5.28 -9.65 -13.43
C LEU A 56 -4.72 -9.06 -14.71
N ASN A 57 -5.49 -8.20 -15.36
CA ASN A 57 -5.08 -7.56 -16.62
C ASN A 57 -5.13 -6.03 -16.48
N PRO A 58 -4.21 -5.47 -15.70
CA PRO A 58 -4.27 -4.03 -15.43
C PRO A 58 -3.70 -3.16 -16.55
N GLY A 59 -3.05 -3.77 -17.52
CA GLY A 59 -2.36 -3.01 -18.54
C GLY A 59 -0.94 -2.70 -18.13
N ALA A 60 -0.21 -2.00 -18.98
CA ALA A 60 1.19 -1.67 -18.72
C ALA A 60 1.30 -0.50 -17.76
N SER A 61 2.35 -0.54 -16.92
CA SER A 61 2.68 0.59 -16.06
C SER A 61 3.73 1.45 -16.76
N GLU A 62 3.67 2.75 -16.49
CA GLU A 62 4.64 3.69 -17.00
C GLU A 62 5.12 4.59 -15.88
N GLY A 63 6.40 4.97 -15.94
CA GLY A 63 6.97 5.90 -15.01
C GLY A 63 6.89 5.39 -13.58
N ASP A 64 6.39 6.24 -12.70
CA ASP A 64 6.19 5.89 -11.30
C ASP A 64 4.99 4.96 -11.20
N SER A 65 5.25 3.68 -11.12
CA SER A 65 4.21 2.66 -11.24
C SER A 65 3.17 2.73 -10.13
N ILE A 66 3.58 3.09 -8.92
CA ILE A 66 2.62 3.20 -7.80
C ILE A 66 1.71 4.40 -8.00
N ASP A 67 2.27 5.54 -8.39
CA ASP A 67 1.44 6.72 -8.69
C ASP A 67 0.48 6.41 -9.84
N HIS A 68 0.96 5.72 -10.85
CA HIS A 68 0.14 5.36 -11.99
C HIS A 68 -1.05 4.50 -11.55
N PHE A 69 -0.77 3.50 -10.71
CA PHE A 69 -1.83 2.65 -10.18
C PHE A 69 -2.82 3.44 -9.32
N LEU A 70 -2.31 4.26 -8.41
CA LEU A 70 -3.17 4.92 -7.43
C LEU A 70 -4.03 6.03 -8.04
N PHE A 71 -3.49 6.77 -8.99
CA PHE A 71 -4.12 8.01 -9.43
C PHE A 71 -4.56 8.00 -10.89
N GLU A 72 -4.17 6.99 -11.64
CA GLU A 72 -4.56 6.90 -13.03
C GLU A 72 -5.43 5.68 -13.33
N THR A 73 -4.87 4.48 -13.22
CA THR A 73 -5.61 3.29 -13.61
C THR A 73 -6.58 2.79 -12.53
N ARG A 74 -6.12 2.75 -11.30
CA ARG A 74 -6.88 2.20 -10.15
C ARG A 74 -7.34 0.77 -10.40
N ARG A 75 -6.57 0.05 -11.22
CA ARG A 75 -6.83 -1.33 -11.59
C ARG A 75 -5.57 -2.14 -11.41
N GLY A 76 -5.67 -3.25 -10.70
CA GLY A 76 -4.51 -4.09 -10.49
C GLY A 76 -4.85 -5.33 -9.71
N PHE A 77 -3.81 -6.08 -9.36
CA PHE A 77 -3.97 -7.29 -8.57
C PHE A 77 -3.15 -7.17 -7.28
N CYS A 78 -3.06 -8.28 -6.54
CA CYS A 78 -2.53 -8.21 -5.17
C CYS A 78 -1.20 -7.47 -5.03
N GLU A 79 -0.30 -7.62 -6.01
CA GLU A 79 0.99 -6.94 -5.92
C GLU A 79 0.83 -5.42 -5.98
N HIS A 80 -0.07 -4.93 -6.81
CA HIS A 80 -0.32 -3.49 -6.92
C HIS A 80 -0.85 -2.93 -5.60
N PHE A 81 -1.82 -3.62 -5.03
CA PHE A 81 -2.40 -3.18 -3.77
C PHE A 81 -1.39 -3.25 -2.64
N ALA A 82 -0.65 -4.35 -2.54
CA ALA A 82 0.33 -4.51 -1.46
C ALA A 82 1.46 -3.51 -1.57
N ALA A 83 2.00 -3.31 -2.77
CA ALA A 83 3.10 -2.38 -2.94
C ALA A 83 2.67 -0.94 -2.67
N SER A 84 1.52 -0.53 -3.19
CA SER A 84 1.05 0.83 -2.98
C SER A 84 0.68 1.05 -1.51
N PHE A 85 0.07 0.08 -0.88
CA PHE A 85 -0.27 0.19 0.54
C PHE A 85 0.98 0.36 1.38
N THR A 86 2.02 -0.45 1.12
CA THR A 86 3.28 -0.34 1.84
C THR A 86 3.89 1.05 1.65
N TRP A 87 3.86 1.56 0.43
CA TRP A 87 4.41 2.87 0.13
C TRP A 87 3.69 3.96 0.91
N ILE A 88 2.36 3.93 0.86
CA ILE A 88 1.55 4.93 1.55
C ILE A 88 1.75 4.84 3.06
N MET A 89 1.80 3.63 3.61
CA MET A 89 2.00 3.47 5.05
C MET A 89 3.34 4.03 5.47
N ARG A 90 4.41 3.74 4.72
CA ARG A 90 5.73 4.30 5.04
C ARG A 90 5.71 5.82 4.97
N ALA A 91 5.06 6.37 3.97
CA ALA A 91 4.93 7.82 3.84
C ALA A 91 4.09 8.43 4.96
N ALA A 92 3.17 7.65 5.51
CA ALA A 92 2.33 8.08 6.62
C ALA A 92 2.98 7.81 7.98
N GLY A 93 4.24 7.37 8.00
CA GLY A 93 4.97 7.15 9.23
C GLY A 93 4.70 5.80 9.90
N ILE A 94 4.13 4.87 9.16
CA ILE A 94 3.85 3.53 9.68
C ILE A 94 4.81 2.54 9.05
N PRO A 95 5.65 1.84 9.84
CA PRO A 95 6.58 0.86 9.29
C PRO A 95 5.81 -0.25 8.57
N ALA A 96 6.25 -0.60 7.36
CA ALA A 96 5.56 -1.58 6.56
C ALA A 96 6.48 -2.21 5.54
N ARG A 97 6.15 -3.42 5.12
CA ARG A 97 6.83 -4.11 4.04
C ARG A 97 5.90 -5.09 3.36
N VAL A 98 6.20 -5.40 2.12
CA VAL A 98 5.45 -6.40 1.39
C VAL A 98 5.97 -7.78 1.78
N VAL A 99 5.05 -8.70 2.04
CA VAL A 99 5.39 -10.08 2.34
C VAL A 99 4.65 -10.98 1.36
N LEU A 100 5.38 -11.85 0.70
CA LEU A 100 4.77 -12.82 -0.19
C LEU A 100 4.41 -14.07 0.59
N ILE A 101 3.17 -14.47 0.51
CA ILE A 101 2.68 -15.66 1.23
C ILE A 101 2.38 -16.74 0.19
N HIS A 102 3.36 -17.61 -0.01
CA HIS A 102 3.25 -18.65 -1.02
C HIS A 102 2.36 -19.79 -0.61
N SER A 103 2.19 -19.97 0.69
CA SER A 103 1.40 -21.07 1.20
C SER A 103 -0.10 -20.79 1.22
N PHE A 104 -0.48 -19.62 0.78
CA PHE A 104 -1.87 -19.23 0.80
C PHE A 104 -2.66 -20.06 -0.21
N PRO A 105 -3.51 -20.98 0.26
CA PRO A 105 -4.17 -21.91 -0.67
C PRO A 105 -5.33 -21.26 -1.39
N PRO A 106 -5.55 -21.63 -2.65
CA PRO A 106 -6.64 -21.07 -3.43
C PRO A 106 -8.01 -21.25 -2.80
N GLU A 107 -8.22 -22.36 -2.13
CA GLU A 107 -9.53 -22.62 -1.52
C GLU A 107 -9.82 -21.64 -0.39
N VAL A 108 -8.81 -21.17 0.29
CA VAL A 108 -9.01 -20.14 1.32
C VAL A 108 -9.52 -18.87 0.68
N THR A 109 -8.93 -18.50 -0.44
CA THR A 109 -9.38 -17.33 -1.19
C THR A 109 -10.81 -17.52 -1.66
N SER A 110 -11.12 -18.71 -2.12
CA SER A 110 -12.45 -19.03 -2.58
C SER A 110 -13.47 -18.87 -1.45
N ALA A 111 -13.14 -19.38 -0.28
CA ALA A 111 -14.02 -19.27 0.87
C ALA A 111 -14.23 -17.82 1.27
N SER A 112 -13.20 -17.02 1.22
CA SER A 112 -13.29 -15.64 1.66
C SER A 112 -14.14 -14.78 0.74
N ARG A 113 -14.45 -15.26 -0.43
CA ARG A 113 -15.29 -14.49 -1.36
C ARG A 113 -16.77 -14.55 -1.02
N ARG A 114 -17.15 -15.39 -0.09
CA ARG A 114 -18.56 -15.53 0.29
C ARG A 114 -18.98 -14.60 1.42
#